data_564bade5db1684db4ca44ab13a289e0e
#
_entry.id   564bade5db1684db4ca44ab13a289e0e
#
_cell.length_a   1.000
_cell.length_b   1.000
_cell.length_c   1.000
_cell.angle_alpha   90.00
_cell.angle_beta   90.00
_cell.angle_gamma   90.00
#
_symmetry.space_group_name_H-M   'P 1'
#
loop_
_entity.id
_entity.type
_entity.pdbx_description
1 polymer ?
#
loop_
_entity_poly.entity_id
_entity_poly.type
_entity_poly.pdbx_seq_one_letter_code
_entity_poly.pdbx_strand_id
1 'polypeptide(L)'
;MLRKTFLFLGLLLAPAIAAAGKGPDRHRQVDALFAPWSGKTTPGCAVGISRDGVLDYARGYGMSNLEHDVPITPRSSFLIASISKQFTAFSIGLLAQEGKLSLDDDIRKHLPEMPDHGKTITVAHLLHHTNGLREQGQLLNLAGWRGDDVYTEADILWALTRQRGVNFEPGAEVVYGNAAYTLLGGIVRRVSGRSLRAFADERIFKPLGMTDTRFRDDHTELVPRRAWAYSAREGGGWRSSVPNVDHYGATGLFTTVGDLLKWEQNLIDARVGGQALNAMLQTSGSLNDGTATGYGGGLRLGDHRGLRTVGHDGMDGGYRTEALLFPDQRLAIVALCNGSTLVPADLTRKVAEVYLGDRMKTVMPPAVKLPEAELSVLAGNYWSPLTDEVVRLEVKDGALRQVGVPTAFVPIGDGAFRPGESMHVWRFSAPTAGSPRTLSIKDAWPTFRDFTPVTAPLPVTSVLATFAGLYRSDEVDATYTVRVADGKLAIRWPRRDEVVLDAVGGDRFVGSLGAVTFTRAASGGIDGLTISNRRLRRLRAERLGVAEAPKATATVDPR
;
A
#
# COMPACT_ATOMS: atom_id res chain seq x y z
N MET A 1 36.59 66.10 -49.34
CA MET A 1 35.44 65.51 -48.72
C MET A 1 35.84 64.15 -48.18
N LEU A 2 36.13 64.06 -46.87
CA LEU A 2 36.54 62.80 -46.19
C LEU A 2 35.31 62.08 -45.69
N ARG A 3 35.11 60.84 -46.13
CA ARG A 3 34.15 59.90 -45.51
C ARG A 3 34.88 59.17 -44.38
N LYS A 4 34.40 59.34 -43.15
CA LYS A 4 34.77 58.54 -41.97
C LYS A 4 33.90 57.28 -41.89
N THR A 5 34.53 56.11 -42.00
CA THR A 5 33.92 54.82 -41.79
C THR A 5 34.05 54.49 -40.32
N PHE A 6 32.90 54.29 -39.61
CA PHE A 6 32.84 53.76 -38.24
C PHE A 6 32.75 52.25 -38.29
N LEU A 7 33.72 51.57 -37.73
CA LEU A 7 33.68 50.11 -37.49
C LEU A 7 33.01 49.88 -36.14
N PHE A 8 31.83 49.22 -36.18
CA PHE A 8 31.18 48.69 -34.97
C PHE A 8 31.72 47.30 -34.66
N LEU A 9 32.48 47.18 -33.58
CA LEU A 9 32.93 45.90 -33.01
C LEU A 9 31.81 45.33 -32.13
N GLY A 10 31.02 44.39 -32.65
CA GLY A 10 30.00 43.68 -31.89
C GLY A 10 30.65 42.62 -30.97
N LEU A 11 30.61 42.84 -29.67
CA LEU A 11 30.98 41.85 -28.66
C LEU A 11 29.86 40.78 -28.58
N LEU A 12 30.09 39.60 -29.16
CA LEU A 12 29.28 38.42 -28.95
C LEU A 12 29.60 37.84 -27.58
N LEU A 13 28.74 38.09 -26.57
CA LEU A 13 28.74 37.33 -25.34
C LEU A 13 28.17 35.94 -25.67
N ALA A 14 29.01 34.92 -25.67
CA ALA A 14 28.62 33.53 -25.65
C ALA A 14 28.04 33.20 -24.27
N PRO A 15 26.86 32.54 -24.19
CA PRO A 15 26.36 32.06 -22.90
C PRO A 15 27.27 30.95 -22.38
N ALA A 16 27.71 31.08 -21.15
CA ALA A 16 28.52 30.11 -20.46
C ALA A 16 27.73 28.79 -20.32
N ILE A 17 28.14 27.76 -21.07
CA ILE A 17 27.72 26.37 -20.87
C ILE A 17 28.48 25.84 -19.65
N ALA A 18 27.93 26.03 -18.48
CA ALA A 18 28.42 25.43 -17.24
C ALA A 18 27.42 24.37 -16.75
N ALA A 19 27.41 23.16 -17.34
CA ALA A 19 26.69 22.01 -16.80
C ALA A 19 27.15 20.64 -17.33
N ALA A 20 28.33 20.49 -17.92
CA ALA A 20 28.74 19.23 -18.57
C ALA A 20 29.61 18.29 -17.69
N GLY A 21 29.85 18.57 -16.40
CA GLY A 21 30.83 17.81 -15.59
C GLY A 21 30.30 16.73 -14.62
N LYS A 22 29.01 16.69 -14.33
CA LYS A 22 28.48 15.81 -13.25
C LYS A 22 27.76 14.52 -13.74
N GLY A 23 27.50 14.31 -15.02
CA GLY A 23 26.72 13.19 -15.54
C GLY A 23 27.35 11.81 -15.25
N PRO A 24 28.57 11.50 -15.68
CA PRO A 24 29.16 10.18 -15.50
C PRO A 24 29.41 9.80 -14.03
N ASP A 25 29.64 10.79 -13.17
CA ASP A 25 29.84 10.55 -11.73
C ASP A 25 28.54 10.21 -11.03
N ARG A 26 27.42 10.88 -11.35
CA ARG A 26 26.09 10.54 -10.83
C ARG A 26 25.65 9.15 -11.23
N HIS A 27 25.89 8.73 -12.48
CA HIS A 27 25.55 7.39 -12.95
C HIS A 27 26.31 6.31 -12.17
N ARG A 28 27.60 6.50 -11.86
CA ARG A 28 28.36 5.58 -10.99
C ARG A 28 27.81 5.53 -9.57
N GLN A 29 27.37 6.65 -9.02
CA GLN A 29 26.73 6.69 -7.70
C GLN A 29 25.39 5.94 -7.70
N VAL A 30 24.59 6.08 -8.75
CA VAL A 30 23.36 5.29 -8.93
C VAL A 30 23.70 3.80 -9.05
N ASP A 31 24.70 3.42 -9.87
CA ASP A 31 25.15 2.03 -10.00
C ASP A 31 25.53 1.43 -8.64
N ALA A 32 26.22 2.18 -7.80
CA ALA A 32 26.62 1.71 -6.47
C ALA A 32 25.42 1.42 -5.54
N LEU A 33 24.33 2.18 -5.67
CA LEU A 33 23.10 1.93 -4.89
C LEU A 33 22.45 0.58 -5.23
N PHE A 34 22.53 0.14 -6.48
CA PHE A 34 21.91 -1.11 -6.96
C PHE A 34 22.91 -2.28 -7.07
N ALA A 35 24.20 -2.04 -6.84
CA ALA A 35 25.23 -3.07 -6.92
C ALA A 35 24.96 -4.36 -6.10
N PRO A 36 24.37 -4.29 -4.89
CA PRO A 36 24.05 -5.49 -4.11
C PRO A 36 23.13 -6.49 -4.82
N TRP A 37 22.35 -6.03 -5.80
CA TRP A 37 21.40 -6.87 -6.56
C TRP A 37 21.82 -7.09 -8.01
N SER A 38 23.08 -6.87 -8.37
CA SER A 38 23.58 -7.03 -9.75
C SER A 38 24.04 -8.46 -10.08
N GLY A 39 23.91 -9.39 -9.14
CA GLY A 39 24.34 -10.78 -9.30
C GLY A 39 23.46 -11.61 -10.23
N LYS A 40 24.02 -12.76 -10.70
CA LYS A 40 23.29 -13.73 -11.55
C LYS A 40 22.37 -14.66 -10.78
N THR A 41 22.44 -14.67 -9.45
CA THR A 41 21.65 -15.54 -8.57
C THR A 41 20.59 -14.80 -7.77
N THR A 42 20.38 -13.53 -8.07
CA THR A 42 19.44 -12.67 -7.33
C THR A 42 18.43 -12.02 -8.29
N PRO A 43 17.17 -11.86 -7.86
CA PRO A 43 16.30 -10.89 -8.50
C PRO A 43 16.88 -9.48 -8.32
N GLY A 44 16.34 -8.51 -9.03
CA GLY A 44 16.87 -7.13 -8.98
C GLY A 44 15.87 -6.12 -9.50
N CYS A 45 16.37 -5.05 -10.13
CA CYS A 45 15.56 -3.91 -10.57
C CYS A 45 15.91 -3.43 -11.97
N ALA A 46 14.90 -2.95 -12.71
CA ALA A 46 15.11 -1.97 -13.76
C ALA A 46 14.94 -0.57 -13.17
N VAL A 47 15.85 0.34 -13.49
CA VAL A 47 15.85 1.72 -13.01
C VAL A 47 15.83 2.66 -14.21
N GLY A 48 15.00 3.67 -14.16
CA GLY A 48 14.93 4.75 -15.15
C GLY A 48 14.87 6.10 -14.47
N ILE A 49 15.59 7.07 -15.00
CA ILE A 49 15.62 8.46 -14.51
C ILE A 49 15.45 9.38 -15.71
N SER A 50 14.49 10.30 -15.63
CA SER A 50 14.36 11.38 -16.60
C SER A 50 14.45 12.73 -15.93
N ARG A 51 15.04 13.67 -16.64
CA ARG A 51 15.14 15.07 -16.24
C ARG A 51 14.68 15.96 -17.38
N ASP A 52 13.79 16.90 -17.07
CA ASP A 52 13.22 17.81 -18.08
C ASP A 52 12.59 17.06 -19.28
N GLY A 53 12.04 15.86 -19.05
CA GLY A 53 11.45 15.00 -20.09
C GLY A 53 12.47 14.21 -20.93
N VAL A 54 13.75 14.34 -20.64
CA VAL A 54 14.83 13.62 -21.34
C VAL A 54 15.30 12.44 -20.48
N LEU A 55 15.43 11.26 -21.08
CA LEU A 55 16.00 10.09 -20.43
C LEU A 55 17.48 10.36 -20.10
N ASP A 56 17.82 10.43 -18.82
CA ASP A 56 19.18 10.65 -18.33
C ASP A 56 19.89 9.33 -18.01
N TYR A 57 19.13 8.35 -17.46
CA TYR A 57 19.68 7.06 -17.05
C TYR A 57 18.66 5.95 -17.21
N ALA A 58 19.10 4.77 -17.72
CA ALA A 58 18.29 3.55 -17.72
C ALA A 58 19.20 2.32 -17.63
N ARG A 59 18.98 1.45 -16.62
CA ARG A 59 19.79 0.24 -16.43
C ARG A 59 19.00 -0.86 -15.71
N GLY A 60 19.35 -2.13 -16.00
CA GLY A 60 18.88 -3.30 -15.30
C GLY A 60 19.96 -3.89 -14.40
N TYR A 61 19.56 -4.44 -13.25
CA TYR A 61 20.40 -5.11 -12.27
C TYR A 61 19.73 -6.42 -11.87
N GLY A 62 20.51 -7.51 -11.74
CA GLY A 62 20.01 -8.82 -11.41
C GLY A 62 19.24 -9.50 -12.55
N MET A 63 18.50 -10.54 -12.19
CA MET A 63 17.89 -11.46 -13.15
C MET A 63 16.38 -11.26 -13.22
N SER A 64 15.84 -11.16 -14.44
CA SER A 64 14.40 -11.15 -14.71
C SER A 64 13.81 -12.57 -14.64
N ASN A 65 14.63 -13.59 -14.89
CA ASN A 65 14.29 -14.98 -14.69
C ASN A 65 15.52 -15.72 -14.17
N LEU A 66 15.41 -16.29 -12.96
CA LEU A 66 16.49 -17.02 -12.31
C LEU A 66 16.65 -18.46 -12.83
N GLU A 67 15.60 -19.02 -13.44
CA GLU A 67 15.61 -20.39 -13.94
C GLU A 67 16.26 -20.48 -15.35
N HIS A 68 16.21 -19.37 -16.10
CA HIS A 68 16.71 -19.30 -17.47
C HIS A 68 17.86 -18.31 -17.67
N ASP A 69 18.46 -17.83 -16.58
CA ASP A 69 19.59 -16.88 -16.61
C ASP A 69 19.31 -15.62 -17.45
N VAL A 70 18.06 -15.13 -17.47
CA VAL A 70 17.69 -13.94 -18.22
C VAL A 70 17.92 -12.69 -17.39
N PRO A 71 18.81 -11.77 -17.80
CA PRO A 71 19.06 -10.54 -17.03
C PRO A 71 17.90 -9.55 -17.13
N ILE A 72 17.79 -8.70 -16.13
CA ILE A 72 16.92 -7.51 -16.20
C ILE A 72 17.54 -6.48 -17.13
N THR A 73 16.69 -5.89 -17.95
CA THR A 73 17.03 -4.78 -18.84
C THR A 73 16.02 -3.63 -18.65
N PRO A 74 16.29 -2.42 -19.12
CA PRO A 74 15.31 -1.33 -19.12
C PRO A 74 14.02 -1.65 -19.91
N ARG A 75 14.05 -2.66 -20.78
CA ARG A 75 12.90 -3.16 -21.53
C ARG A 75 12.17 -4.32 -20.87
N SER A 76 12.64 -4.82 -19.73
CA SER A 76 11.93 -5.83 -18.95
C SER A 76 10.60 -5.26 -18.46
N SER A 77 9.53 -6.05 -18.58
CA SER A 77 8.18 -5.67 -18.19
C SER A 77 7.88 -6.19 -16.78
N PHE A 78 7.38 -5.32 -15.92
CA PHE A 78 7.05 -5.65 -14.53
C PHE A 78 5.58 -5.37 -14.24
N LEU A 79 4.98 -6.18 -13.38
CA LEU A 79 3.74 -5.80 -12.71
C LEU A 79 4.04 -4.65 -11.74
N ILE A 80 3.42 -3.49 -11.98
CA ILE A 80 3.69 -2.30 -11.16
C ILE A 80 2.77 -2.16 -9.95
N ALA A 81 1.93 -3.17 -9.72
CA ALA A 81 1.05 -3.24 -8.55
C ALA A 81 0.23 -1.94 -8.37
N SER A 82 0.30 -1.32 -7.18
CA SER A 82 -0.52 -0.16 -6.83
C SER A 82 -0.25 1.11 -7.64
N ILE A 83 0.86 1.22 -8.36
CA ILE A 83 1.06 2.32 -9.31
C ILE A 83 -0.02 2.31 -10.41
N SER A 84 -0.65 1.14 -10.68
CA SER A 84 -1.80 1.00 -11.58
C SER A 84 -2.96 1.95 -11.25
N LYS A 85 -3.12 2.32 -9.99
CA LYS A 85 -4.20 3.19 -9.50
C LYS A 85 -4.22 4.55 -10.17
N GLN A 86 -3.08 5.08 -10.53
CA GLN A 86 -2.97 6.37 -11.24
C GLN A 86 -3.74 6.35 -12.57
N PHE A 87 -3.62 5.26 -13.31
CA PHE A 87 -4.28 5.10 -14.61
C PHE A 87 -5.78 4.86 -14.47
N THR A 88 -6.21 4.18 -13.41
CA THR A 88 -7.63 4.02 -13.08
C THR A 88 -8.24 5.36 -12.69
N ALA A 89 -7.59 6.14 -11.82
CA ALA A 89 -8.04 7.47 -11.43
C ALA A 89 -8.08 8.43 -12.64
N PHE A 90 -7.08 8.37 -13.50
CA PHE A 90 -7.06 9.18 -14.72
C PHE A 90 -8.21 8.82 -15.67
N SER A 91 -8.55 7.52 -15.77
CA SER A 91 -9.70 7.07 -16.57
C SER A 91 -11.02 7.61 -16.01
N ILE A 92 -11.20 7.60 -14.69
CA ILE A 92 -12.36 8.23 -14.02
C ILE A 92 -12.40 9.73 -14.31
N GLY A 93 -11.26 10.42 -14.20
CA GLY A 93 -11.16 11.84 -14.48
C GLY A 93 -11.50 12.21 -15.94
N LEU A 94 -11.08 11.39 -16.91
CA LEU A 94 -11.47 11.56 -18.32
C LEU A 94 -13.00 11.45 -18.49
N LEU A 95 -13.64 10.47 -17.86
CA LEU A 95 -15.08 10.29 -17.91
C LEU A 95 -15.83 11.45 -17.21
N ALA A 96 -15.26 11.99 -16.12
CA ALA A 96 -15.80 13.15 -15.45
C ALA A 96 -15.69 14.42 -16.32
N GLN A 97 -14.57 14.64 -17.01
CA GLN A 97 -14.40 15.74 -17.96
C GLN A 97 -15.39 15.66 -19.13
N GLU A 98 -15.75 14.44 -19.55
CA GLU A 98 -16.76 14.19 -20.59
C GLU A 98 -18.20 14.34 -20.07
N GLY A 99 -18.39 14.66 -18.80
CA GLY A 99 -19.72 14.79 -18.17
C GLY A 99 -20.48 13.47 -18.04
N LYS A 100 -19.79 12.31 -18.16
CA LYS A 100 -20.40 10.98 -18.08
C LYS A 100 -20.63 10.48 -16.68
N LEU A 101 -19.91 11.04 -15.71
CA LEU A 101 -20.09 10.83 -14.27
C LEU A 101 -19.70 12.10 -13.50
N SER A 102 -20.16 12.21 -12.25
CA SER A 102 -19.65 13.18 -11.29
C SER A 102 -18.81 12.47 -10.23
N LEU A 103 -17.76 13.13 -9.72
CA LEU A 103 -17.00 12.62 -8.57
C LEU A 103 -17.87 12.56 -7.29
N ASP A 104 -18.96 13.35 -7.23
CA ASP A 104 -19.93 13.36 -6.14
C ASP A 104 -21.05 12.32 -6.32
N ASP A 105 -21.09 11.60 -7.45
CA ASP A 105 -22.06 10.52 -7.62
C ASP A 105 -21.93 9.46 -6.52
N ASP A 106 -23.06 9.04 -5.94
CA ASP A 106 -23.12 7.81 -5.14
C ASP A 106 -22.67 6.64 -6.02
N ILE A 107 -21.76 5.82 -5.51
CA ILE A 107 -21.23 4.66 -6.27
C ILE A 107 -22.33 3.71 -6.73
N ARG A 108 -23.46 3.63 -6.01
CA ARG A 108 -24.63 2.78 -6.34
C ARG A 108 -25.34 3.23 -7.62
N LYS A 109 -25.16 4.48 -8.04
CA LYS A 109 -25.63 4.94 -9.36
C LYS A 109 -24.98 4.15 -10.50
N HIS A 110 -23.73 3.75 -10.30
CA HIS A 110 -22.93 3.02 -11.29
C HIS A 110 -22.78 1.52 -10.95
N LEU A 111 -22.90 1.17 -9.68
CA LEU A 111 -22.74 -0.18 -9.13
C LEU A 111 -23.95 -0.51 -8.22
N PRO A 112 -25.14 -0.72 -8.81
CA PRO A 112 -26.39 -0.87 -8.05
C PRO A 112 -26.42 -2.13 -7.14
N GLU A 113 -25.52 -3.08 -7.36
CA GLU A 113 -25.35 -4.26 -6.51
C GLU A 113 -24.67 -3.97 -5.17
N MET A 114 -24.01 -2.81 -5.03
CA MET A 114 -23.38 -2.42 -3.75
C MET A 114 -24.44 -2.17 -2.69
N PRO A 115 -24.25 -2.70 -1.45
CA PRO A 115 -25.24 -2.58 -0.40
C PRO A 115 -25.41 -1.12 0.06
N ASP A 116 -26.61 -0.82 0.51
CA ASP A 116 -26.89 0.42 1.21
C ASP A 116 -26.48 0.31 2.67
N HIS A 117 -25.43 1.02 3.04
CA HIS A 117 -24.97 1.10 4.43
C HIS A 117 -25.62 2.27 5.21
N GLY A 118 -26.68 2.87 4.67
CA GLY A 118 -27.32 4.08 5.22
C GLY A 118 -26.45 5.34 5.08
N LYS A 119 -25.42 5.28 4.23
CA LYS A 119 -24.43 6.35 4.01
C LYS A 119 -24.10 6.46 2.53
N THR A 120 -23.93 7.69 2.05
CA THR A 120 -23.49 7.94 0.69
C THR A 120 -21.98 7.72 0.57
N ILE A 121 -21.58 6.77 -0.26
CA ILE A 121 -20.19 6.58 -0.65
C ILE A 121 -20.04 7.14 -2.07
N THR A 122 -19.25 8.20 -2.23
CA THR A 122 -19.06 8.85 -3.53
C THR A 122 -17.86 8.28 -4.30
N VAL A 123 -17.81 8.55 -5.62
CA VAL A 123 -16.64 8.26 -6.46
C VAL A 123 -15.38 8.94 -5.90
N ALA A 124 -15.49 10.18 -5.40
CA ALA A 124 -14.39 10.88 -4.73
C ALA A 124 -13.91 10.14 -3.48
N HIS A 125 -14.81 9.58 -2.66
CA HIS A 125 -14.44 8.78 -1.51
C HIS A 125 -13.62 7.55 -1.91
N LEU A 126 -13.93 6.91 -3.05
CA LEU A 126 -13.12 5.80 -3.57
C LEU A 126 -11.73 6.28 -4.02
N LEU A 127 -11.65 7.39 -4.77
CA LEU A 127 -10.38 7.95 -5.27
C LEU A 127 -9.40 8.27 -4.15
N HIS A 128 -9.89 8.80 -3.03
CA HIS A 128 -9.08 9.28 -1.92
C HIS A 128 -8.97 8.32 -0.73
N HIS A 129 -9.48 7.08 -0.86
CA HIS A 129 -9.46 6.06 0.20
C HIS A 129 -10.20 6.47 1.49
N THR A 130 -11.24 7.29 1.36
CA THR A 130 -12.08 7.77 2.46
C THR A 130 -13.47 7.14 2.48
N ASN A 131 -13.66 6.03 1.77
CA ASN A 131 -14.95 5.39 1.53
C ASN A 131 -15.47 4.52 2.70
N GLY A 132 -14.62 4.11 3.63
CA GLY A 132 -14.99 3.26 4.76
C GLY A 132 -15.19 1.77 4.45
N LEU A 133 -15.17 1.34 3.19
CA LEU A 133 -15.33 -0.08 2.83
C LEU A 133 -14.19 -0.94 3.38
N ARG A 134 -14.52 -2.20 3.71
CA ARG A 134 -13.51 -3.20 4.10
C ARG A 134 -12.68 -3.63 2.91
N GLU A 135 -11.42 -3.99 3.18
CA GLU A 135 -10.46 -4.39 2.14
C GLU A 135 -10.81 -5.76 1.55
N GLN A 136 -10.91 -5.84 0.23
CA GLN A 136 -11.28 -7.04 -0.51
C GLN A 136 -10.41 -8.26 -0.18
N GLY A 137 -9.08 -8.08 -0.13
CA GLY A 137 -8.15 -9.16 0.16
C GLY A 137 -8.28 -9.70 1.59
N GLN A 138 -8.68 -8.85 2.55
CA GLN A 138 -8.94 -9.27 3.93
C GLN A 138 -10.24 -10.08 4.01
N LEU A 139 -11.30 -9.63 3.33
CA LEU A 139 -12.57 -10.36 3.27
C LEU A 139 -12.38 -11.74 2.64
N LEU A 140 -11.72 -11.82 1.49
CA LEU A 140 -11.42 -13.08 0.81
C LEU A 140 -10.55 -14.01 1.66
N ASN A 141 -9.52 -13.48 2.33
CA ASN A 141 -8.69 -14.25 3.24
C ASN A 141 -9.52 -14.89 4.37
N LEU A 142 -10.40 -14.10 5.00
CA LEU A 142 -11.27 -14.56 6.09
C LEU A 142 -12.39 -15.50 5.59
N ALA A 143 -12.71 -15.45 4.30
CA ALA A 143 -13.55 -16.45 3.63
C ALA A 143 -12.82 -17.77 3.31
N GLY A 144 -11.47 -17.80 3.48
CA GLY A 144 -10.65 -19.00 3.24
C GLY A 144 -9.84 -18.98 1.95
N TRP A 145 -9.87 -17.88 1.19
CA TRP A 145 -9.04 -17.72 -0.01
C TRP A 145 -7.56 -17.57 0.37
N ARG A 146 -6.69 -18.18 -0.43
CA ARG A 146 -5.24 -18.16 -0.19
C ARG A 146 -4.56 -17.18 -1.15
N GLY A 147 -3.34 -16.78 -0.85
CA GLY A 147 -2.57 -15.86 -1.67
C GLY A 147 -2.12 -16.44 -3.03
N ASP A 148 -2.21 -17.76 -3.20
CA ASP A 148 -1.90 -18.49 -4.44
C ASP A 148 -3.14 -18.90 -5.23
N ASP A 149 -4.35 -18.67 -4.71
CA ASP A 149 -5.60 -18.88 -5.45
C ASP A 149 -5.72 -17.86 -6.58
N VAL A 150 -6.35 -18.28 -7.68
CA VAL A 150 -6.84 -17.36 -8.70
C VAL A 150 -8.16 -16.77 -8.22
N TYR A 151 -8.26 -15.46 -8.19
CA TYR A 151 -9.52 -14.78 -7.91
C TYR A 151 -9.79 -13.66 -8.92
N THR A 152 -11.07 -13.53 -9.25
CA THR A 152 -11.58 -12.68 -10.32
C THR A 152 -12.23 -11.41 -9.76
N GLU A 153 -12.61 -10.47 -10.63
CA GLU A 153 -13.46 -9.34 -10.26
C GLU A 153 -14.78 -9.80 -9.63
N ALA A 154 -15.37 -10.92 -10.12
CA ALA A 154 -16.61 -11.45 -9.59
C ALA A 154 -16.47 -11.93 -8.13
N ASP A 155 -15.34 -12.57 -7.78
CA ASP A 155 -15.06 -13.00 -6.41
C ASP A 155 -14.87 -11.80 -5.47
N ILE A 156 -14.24 -10.75 -5.97
CA ILE A 156 -14.10 -9.49 -5.23
C ILE A 156 -15.46 -8.85 -5.00
N LEU A 157 -16.29 -8.74 -6.03
CA LEU A 157 -17.65 -8.18 -5.92
C LEU A 157 -18.50 -9.02 -4.97
N TRP A 158 -18.40 -10.35 -5.03
CA TRP A 158 -19.07 -11.24 -4.07
C TRP A 158 -18.71 -10.87 -2.61
N ALA A 159 -17.43 -10.63 -2.31
CA ALA A 159 -17.00 -10.24 -0.97
C ALA A 159 -17.47 -8.82 -0.60
N LEU A 160 -17.42 -7.87 -1.54
CA LEU A 160 -17.77 -6.47 -1.28
C LEU A 160 -19.28 -6.26 -1.15
N THR A 161 -20.11 -6.95 -1.93
CA THR A 161 -21.57 -6.82 -1.89
C THR A 161 -22.21 -7.47 -0.66
N ARG A 162 -21.49 -8.35 0.03
CA ARG A 162 -21.94 -9.02 1.27
C ARG A 162 -21.62 -8.24 2.54
N GLN A 163 -20.85 -7.18 2.47
CA GLN A 163 -20.50 -6.37 3.63
C GLN A 163 -21.75 -5.85 4.34
N ARG A 164 -21.82 -6.09 5.66
CA ARG A 164 -22.94 -5.67 6.53
C ARG A 164 -22.71 -4.30 7.19
N GLY A 165 -21.56 -3.70 6.97
CA GLY A 165 -21.20 -2.40 7.52
C GLY A 165 -19.87 -1.90 6.96
N VAL A 166 -19.53 -0.68 7.29
CA VAL A 166 -18.28 -0.01 6.93
C VAL A 166 -17.30 0.02 8.10
N ASN A 167 -16.02 0.24 7.83
CA ASN A 167 -15.00 0.41 8.87
C ASN A 167 -15.17 1.73 9.64
N PHE A 168 -15.63 2.78 8.93
CA PHE A 168 -15.82 4.15 9.45
C PHE A 168 -16.77 4.92 8.52
N GLU A 169 -17.30 6.03 9.00
CA GLU A 169 -18.16 6.94 8.21
C GLU A 169 -17.41 7.46 6.98
N PRO A 170 -17.99 7.39 5.78
CA PRO A 170 -17.36 7.96 4.58
C PRO A 170 -16.89 9.40 4.81
N GLY A 171 -15.64 9.67 4.42
CA GLY A 171 -14.99 10.96 4.63
C GLY A 171 -14.38 11.17 6.04
N ALA A 172 -14.60 10.30 7.01
CA ALA A 172 -14.08 10.51 8.37
C ALA A 172 -12.60 10.16 8.53
N GLU A 173 -12.09 9.18 7.77
CA GLU A 173 -10.72 8.69 7.88
C GLU A 173 -10.14 8.34 6.51
N VAL A 174 -8.81 8.16 6.46
CA VAL A 174 -8.12 7.56 5.30
C VAL A 174 -7.69 6.15 5.66
N VAL A 175 -8.25 5.17 4.99
CA VAL A 175 -7.78 3.77 5.06
C VAL A 175 -7.54 3.25 3.66
N TYR A 176 -6.27 3.14 3.30
CA TYR A 176 -5.85 2.64 1.98
C TYR A 176 -6.39 1.22 1.72
N GLY A 177 -7.11 1.05 0.61
CA GLY A 177 -7.69 -0.23 0.23
C GLY A 177 -7.74 -0.43 -1.28
N ASN A 178 -7.57 -1.70 -1.73
CA ASN A 178 -7.68 -2.05 -3.15
C ASN A 178 -9.13 -2.08 -3.61
N ALA A 179 -10.06 -2.43 -2.71
CA ALA A 179 -11.51 -2.46 -2.98
C ALA A 179 -12.00 -1.21 -3.73
N ALA A 180 -11.57 -0.03 -3.25
CA ALA A 180 -11.93 1.25 -3.88
C ALA A 180 -11.55 1.30 -5.36
N TYR A 181 -10.33 0.93 -5.71
CA TYR A 181 -9.83 1.03 -7.08
C TYR A 181 -10.29 -0.12 -7.98
N THR A 182 -10.59 -1.29 -7.44
CA THR A 182 -11.31 -2.35 -8.17
C THR A 182 -12.71 -1.88 -8.55
N LEU A 183 -13.44 -1.25 -7.62
CA LEU A 183 -14.76 -0.65 -7.91
C LEU A 183 -14.67 0.49 -8.94
N LEU A 184 -13.65 1.37 -8.86
CA LEU A 184 -13.42 2.40 -9.87
C LEU A 184 -13.18 1.80 -11.25
N GLY A 185 -12.43 0.70 -11.36
CA GLY A 185 -12.27 -0.05 -12.61
C GLY A 185 -13.60 -0.57 -13.16
N GLY A 186 -14.46 -1.08 -12.27
CA GLY A 186 -15.83 -1.49 -12.60
C GLY A 186 -16.71 -0.31 -13.07
N ILE A 187 -16.58 0.86 -12.44
CA ILE A 187 -17.28 2.10 -12.86
C ILE A 187 -16.82 2.52 -14.25
N VAL A 188 -15.50 2.52 -14.53
CA VAL A 188 -15.00 2.82 -15.89
C VAL A 188 -15.65 1.91 -16.92
N ARG A 189 -15.72 0.61 -16.66
CA ARG A 189 -16.34 -0.36 -17.56
C ARG A 189 -17.82 -0.05 -17.82
N ARG A 190 -18.59 0.26 -16.79
CA ARG A 190 -20.03 0.50 -16.90
C ARG A 190 -20.37 1.83 -17.57
N VAL A 191 -19.62 2.88 -17.24
CA VAL A 191 -19.88 4.22 -17.78
C VAL A 191 -19.39 4.36 -19.22
N SER A 192 -18.24 3.71 -19.57
CA SER A 192 -17.66 3.80 -20.90
C SER A 192 -18.17 2.72 -21.88
N GLY A 193 -18.74 1.63 -21.36
CA GLY A 193 -19.06 0.43 -22.16
C GLY A 193 -17.83 -0.40 -22.56
N ARG A 194 -16.65 -0.12 -22.02
CA ARG A 194 -15.36 -0.75 -22.34
C ARG A 194 -14.66 -1.25 -21.09
N SER A 195 -13.89 -2.33 -21.20
CA SER A 195 -12.99 -2.72 -20.10
C SER A 195 -12.00 -1.58 -19.78
N LEU A 196 -11.55 -1.47 -18.54
CA LEU A 196 -10.51 -0.50 -18.16
C LEU A 196 -9.26 -0.67 -19.03
N ARG A 197 -8.90 -1.92 -19.37
CA ARG A 197 -7.81 -2.26 -20.28
C ARG A 197 -7.97 -1.55 -21.62
N ALA A 198 -9.10 -1.76 -22.30
CA ALA A 198 -9.37 -1.17 -23.61
C ALA A 198 -9.48 0.36 -23.54
N PHE A 199 -10.07 0.89 -22.46
CA PHE A 199 -10.21 2.33 -22.26
C PHE A 199 -8.85 2.99 -22.06
N ALA A 200 -8.01 2.46 -21.17
CA ALA A 200 -6.69 3.01 -20.90
C ALA A 200 -5.74 2.88 -22.10
N ASP A 201 -5.79 1.76 -22.82
CA ASP A 201 -4.99 1.58 -24.03
C ASP A 201 -5.26 2.67 -25.08
N GLU A 202 -6.54 2.93 -25.36
CA GLU A 202 -6.94 3.93 -26.36
C GLU A 202 -6.72 5.37 -25.88
N ARG A 203 -7.06 5.66 -24.63
CA ARG A 203 -7.16 7.03 -24.14
C ARG A 203 -5.92 7.53 -23.44
N ILE A 204 -5.02 6.62 -23.01
CA ILE A 204 -3.83 6.94 -22.23
C ILE A 204 -2.57 6.40 -22.90
N PHE A 205 -2.48 5.07 -23.07
CA PHE A 205 -1.21 4.45 -23.45
C PHE A 205 -0.81 4.78 -24.90
N LYS A 206 -1.72 4.62 -25.87
CA LYS A 206 -1.46 4.97 -27.25
C LYS A 206 -1.12 6.46 -27.46
N PRO A 207 -1.90 7.42 -26.92
CA PRO A 207 -1.57 8.85 -27.04
C PRO A 207 -0.24 9.24 -26.43
N LEU A 208 0.20 8.56 -25.35
CA LEU A 208 1.50 8.80 -24.73
C LEU A 208 2.65 7.98 -25.34
N GLY A 209 2.35 7.08 -26.29
CA GLY A 209 3.34 6.19 -26.89
C GLY A 209 3.89 5.15 -25.90
N MET A 210 3.09 4.72 -24.93
CA MET A 210 3.42 3.68 -23.93
C MET A 210 3.14 2.28 -24.51
N THR A 211 3.92 1.87 -25.49
CA THR A 211 3.67 0.69 -26.32
C THR A 211 3.93 -0.65 -25.62
N ASP A 212 4.68 -0.64 -24.53
CA ASP A 212 5.00 -1.83 -23.71
C ASP A 212 4.13 -1.89 -22.43
N THR A 213 3.05 -1.09 -22.36
CA THR A 213 2.17 -0.96 -21.20
C THR A 213 0.79 -1.58 -21.47
N ARG A 214 0.29 -2.39 -20.53
CA ARG A 214 -1.04 -3.00 -20.62
C ARG A 214 -1.60 -3.42 -19.28
N PHE A 215 -2.89 -3.30 -19.06
CA PHE A 215 -3.58 -4.05 -18.03
C PHE A 215 -3.70 -5.51 -18.42
N ARG A 216 -3.46 -6.42 -17.49
CA ARG A 216 -3.66 -7.86 -17.64
C ARG A 216 -4.83 -8.29 -16.74
N ASP A 217 -5.85 -8.83 -17.33
CA ASP A 217 -7.09 -9.32 -16.71
C ASP A 217 -7.29 -10.84 -16.88
N ASP A 218 -6.27 -11.51 -17.37
CA ASP A 218 -6.17 -12.95 -17.50
C ASP A 218 -4.75 -13.37 -17.07
N HIS A 219 -4.64 -14.13 -15.97
CA HIS A 219 -3.35 -14.58 -15.42
C HIS A 219 -2.59 -15.52 -16.36
N THR A 220 -3.26 -16.08 -17.37
CA THR A 220 -2.65 -16.96 -18.38
C THR A 220 -2.07 -16.18 -19.58
N GLU A 221 -2.41 -14.89 -19.73
CA GLU A 221 -1.90 -14.06 -20.82
C GLU A 221 -0.37 -13.92 -20.78
N LEU A 222 0.25 -14.11 -21.94
CA LEU A 222 1.69 -13.92 -22.10
C LEU A 222 2.03 -12.43 -22.14
N VAL A 223 2.88 -11.99 -21.21
CA VAL A 223 3.44 -10.64 -21.19
C VAL A 223 4.85 -10.68 -21.76
N PRO A 224 5.12 -10.08 -22.94
CA PRO A 224 6.45 -10.06 -23.53
C PRO A 224 7.50 -9.47 -22.58
N ARG A 225 8.68 -10.10 -22.51
CA ARG A 225 9.81 -9.66 -21.65
C ARG A 225 9.46 -9.55 -20.17
N ARG A 226 8.48 -10.31 -19.69
CA ARG A 226 8.03 -10.29 -18.31
C ARG A 226 9.17 -10.70 -17.36
N ALA A 227 9.48 -9.87 -16.40
CA ALA A 227 10.28 -10.26 -15.25
C ALA A 227 9.42 -11.13 -14.32
N TRP A 228 9.92 -12.31 -13.94
CA TRP A 228 9.30 -13.16 -12.92
C TRP A 228 9.55 -12.59 -11.53
N ALA A 229 8.60 -12.76 -10.64
CA ALA A 229 8.72 -12.25 -9.28
C ALA A 229 9.09 -13.34 -8.28
N TYR A 230 9.89 -12.97 -7.29
CA TYR A 230 10.49 -13.90 -6.34
C TYR A 230 10.31 -13.40 -4.91
N SER A 231 10.07 -14.36 -3.99
CA SER A 231 10.13 -14.13 -2.55
C SER A 231 11.29 -14.90 -1.95
N ALA A 232 11.94 -14.30 -0.96
CA ALA A 232 13.00 -14.97 -0.22
C ALA A 232 12.45 -16.19 0.53
N ARG A 233 13.25 -17.25 0.63
CA ARG A 233 12.97 -18.43 1.47
C ARG A 233 13.62 -18.25 2.83
N GLU A 234 13.01 -18.80 3.85
CA GLU A 234 13.67 -19.04 5.12
C GLU A 234 14.84 -20.00 4.90
N GLY A 235 16.00 -19.70 5.46
CA GLY A 235 17.23 -20.46 5.20
C GLY A 235 17.99 -20.08 3.92
N GLY A 236 17.48 -19.10 3.14
CA GLY A 236 18.15 -18.57 1.94
C GLY A 236 17.58 -19.06 0.61
N GLY A 237 17.97 -18.38 -0.47
CA GLY A 237 17.46 -18.61 -1.82
C GLY A 237 16.11 -17.98 -2.10
N TRP A 238 15.51 -18.35 -3.25
CA TRP A 238 14.31 -17.72 -3.78
C TRP A 238 13.23 -18.75 -4.12
N ARG A 239 11.98 -18.32 -4.10
CA ARG A 239 10.83 -19.04 -4.65
C ARG A 239 10.06 -18.12 -5.58
N SER A 240 9.41 -18.68 -6.59
CA SER A 240 8.47 -17.93 -7.45
C SER A 240 7.34 -17.34 -6.60
N SER A 241 6.99 -16.10 -6.87
CA SER A 241 5.95 -15.36 -6.14
C SER A 241 5.21 -14.41 -7.08
N VAL A 242 4.66 -14.99 -8.15
CA VAL A 242 3.89 -14.27 -9.17
C VAL A 242 2.42 -14.25 -8.76
N PRO A 243 1.75 -13.10 -8.73
CA PRO A 243 0.32 -13.03 -8.46
C PRO A 243 -0.53 -13.72 -9.53
N ASN A 244 -1.52 -14.50 -9.09
CA ASN A 244 -2.49 -15.20 -9.94
C ASN A 244 -3.86 -14.50 -9.85
N VAL A 245 -3.95 -13.26 -10.37
CA VAL A 245 -5.17 -12.46 -10.24
C VAL A 245 -5.73 -12.08 -11.61
N ASP A 246 -7.05 -12.20 -11.76
CA ASP A 246 -7.82 -11.88 -12.95
C ASP A 246 -8.72 -10.67 -12.66
N HIS A 247 -8.11 -9.61 -12.17
CA HIS A 247 -8.77 -8.32 -11.94
C HIS A 247 -7.78 -7.17 -12.11
N TYR A 248 -8.31 -5.98 -12.31
CA TYR A 248 -7.54 -4.76 -12.52
C TYR A 248 -8.14 -3.57 -11.74
N GLY A 249 -7.53 -2.42 -11.93
CA GLY A 249 -7.93 -1.16 -11.29
C GLY A 249 -7.03 -0.81 -10.12
N ALA A 250 -6.97 -1.67 -9.11
CA ALA A 250 -6.06 -1.51 -7.98
C ALA A 250 -4.62 -1.99 -8.27
N THR A 251 -4.49 -2.93 -9.21
CA THR A 251 -3.27 -3.61 -9.68
C THR A 251 -3.46 -4.03 -11.13
N GLY A 252 -2.63 -4.93 -11.63
CA GLY A 252 -2.82 -5.59 -12.93
C GLY A 252 -2.11 -4.93 -14.10
N LEU A 253 -1.45 -3.78 -13.93
CA LEU A 253 -0.72 -3.10 -15.00
C LEU A 253 0.71 -3.60 -15.12
N PHE A 254 1.08 -4.04 -16.32
CA PHE A 254 2.45 -4.35 -16.70
C PHE A 254 3.02 -3.22 -17.55
N THR A 255 4.27 -2.83 -17.26
CA THR A 255 4.95 -1.76 -17.99
C THR A 255 6.48 -1.85 -17.85
N THR A 256 7.21 -0.98 -18.54
CA THR A 256 8.66 -0.80 -18.49
C THR A 256 9.01 0.54 -17.84
N VAL A 257 10.26 0.71 -17.41
CA VAL A 257 10.73 2.01 -16.89
C VAL A 257 10.59 3.12 -17.93
N GLY A 258 10.83 2.83 -19.21
CA GLY A 258 10.74 3.82 -20.29
C GLY A 258 9.31 4.33 -20.49
N ASP A 259 8.32 3.46 -20.47
CA ASP A 259 6.92 3.86 -20.62
C ASP A 259 6.42 4.60 -19.38
N LEU A 260 6.79 4.14 -18.18
CA LEU A 260 6.37 4.82 -16.96
C LEU A 260 6.98 6.23 -16.84
N LEU A 261 8.20 6.45 -17.33
CA LEU A 261 8.77 7.80 -17.42
C LEU A 261 8.01 8.73 -18.38
N LYS A 262 7.40 8.21 -19.46
CA LYS A 262 6.49 9.01 -20.31
C LYS A 262 5.23 9.42 -19.55
N TRP A 263 4.72 8.53 -18.69
CA TRP A 263 3.60 8.84 -17.80
C TRP A 263 3.97 9.92 -16.77
N GLU A 264 5.11 9.78 -16.10
CA GLU A 264 5.60 10.79 -15.15
C GLU A 264 5.78 12.17 -15.83
N GLN A 265 6.23 12.19 -17.09
CA GLN A 265 6.31 13.43 -17.86
C GLN A 265 4.92 14.00 -18.17
N ASN A 266 3.90 13.14 -18.40
CA ASN A 266 2.54 13.64 -18.59
C ASN A 266 1.97 14.28 -17.33
N LEU A 267 2.36 13.83 -16.14
CA LEU A 267 1.99 14.47 -14.87
C LEU A 267 2.57 15.89 -14.73
N ILE A 268 3.60 16.25 -15.51
CA ILE A 268 4.17 17.60 -15.58
C ILE A 268 3.53 18.42 -16.70
N ASP A 269 3.50 17.87 -17.91
CA ASP A 269 3.21 18.62 -19.15
C ASP A 269 1.73 18.55 -19.56
N ALA A 270 0.93 17.67 -18.95
CA ALA A 270 -0.51 17.49 -19.21
C ALA A 270 -0.88 17.29 -20.70
N ARG A 271 -0.03 16.56 -21.45
CA ARG A 271 -0.21 16.33 -22.90
C ARG A 271 -1.49 15.56 -23.21
N VAL A 272 -1.84 14.61 -22.34
CA VAL A 272 -3.11 13.87 -22.37
C VAL A 272 -3.91 14.25 -21.14
N GLY A 273 -5.22 14.45 -21.28
CA GLY A 273 -6.13 14.83 -20.24
C GLY A 273 -6.19 16.33 -19.91
N GLY A 274 -5.12 17.07 -20.24
CA GLY A 274 -5.05 18.52 -20.02
C GLY A 274 -4.75 18.90 -18.56
N GLN A 275 -4.54 20.21 -18.33
CA GLN A 275 -4.10 20.75 -17.05
C GLN A 275 -5.10 20.50 -15.91
N ALA A 276 -6.40 20.61 -16.19
CA ALA A 276 -7.44 20.42 -15.18
C ALA A 276 -7.45 18.99 -14.60
N LEU A 277 -7.30 17.96 -15.46
CA LEU A 277 -7.22 16.57 -15.02
C LEU A 277 -5.93 16.30 -14.25
N ASN A 278 -4.81 16.80 -14.73
CA ASN A 278 -3.53 16.67 -14.02
C ASN A 278 -3.57 17.34 -12.64
N ALA A 279 -4.19 18.50 -12.53
CA ALA A 279 -4.40 19.19 -11.25
C ALA A 279 -5.27 18.35 -10.32
N MET A 280 -6.38 17.77 -10.83
CA MET A 280 -7.26 16.90 -10.06
C MET A 280 -6.50 15.70 -9.49
N LEU A 281 -5.67 15.02 -10.29
CA LEU A 281 -4.87 13.89 -9.80
C LEU A 281 -3.88 14.30 -8.70
N GLN A 282 -3.31 15.48 -8.79
CA GLN A 282 -2.29 15.99 -7.86
C GLN A 282 -2.89 16.87 -6.75
N THR A 283 -4.21 16.93 -6.63
CA THR A 283 -4.91 17.59 -5.52
C THR A 283 -5.26 16.56 -4.46
N SER A 284 -4.91 16.87 -3.21
CA SER A 284 -5.28 16.03 -2.07
C SER A 284 -6.79 15.98 -1.90
N GLY A 285 -7.33 14.81 -1.63
CA GLY A 285 -8.65 14.69 -1.05
C GLY A 285 -8.71 15.33 0.33
N SER A 286 -9.93 15.56 0.84
CA SER A 286 -10.18 16.11 2.17
C SER A 286 -11.07 15.18 2.98
N LEU A 287 -10.85 15.14 4.29
CA LEU A 287 -11.77 14.55 5.26
C LEU A 287 -12.96 15.50 5.52
N ASN A 288 -13.97 15.01 6.21
CA ASN A 288 -15.17 15.78 6.57
C ASN A 288 -14.87 17.01 7.44
N ASP A 289 -13.75 17.01 8.17
CA ASP A 289 -13.26 18.13 8.98
C ASP A 289 -12.35 19.11 8.20
N GLY A 290 -12.16 18.89 6.89
CA GLY A 290 -11.27 19.67 6.04
C GLY A 290 -9.81 19.24 6.05
N THR A 291 -9.42 18.25 6.84
CA THR A 291 -8.05 17.73 6.88
C THR A 291 -7.67 17.12 5.54
N ALA A 292 -6.56 17.58 4.95
CA ALA A 292 -6.05 17.03 3.71
C ALA A 292 -5.58 15.57 3.89
N THR A 293 -5.98 14.68 2.97
CA THR A 293 -5.65 13.25 3.05
C THR A 293 -4.19 12.93 2.70
N GLY A 294 -3.50 13.81 1.97
CA GLY A 294 -2.18 13.52 1.40
C GLY A 294 -2.21 12.54 0.23
N TYR A 295 -3.42 12.21 -0.27
CA TYR A 295 -3.62 11.30 -1.39
C TYR A 295 -4.52 11.93 -2.45
N GLY A 296 -4.02 11.97 -3.68
CA GLY A 296 -4.75 12.47 -4.85
C GLY A 296 -5.40 11.32 -5.64
N GLY A 297 -5.50 11.49 -6.94
CA GLY A 297 -6.01 10.46 -7.86
C GLY A 297 -4.97 9.35 -8.10
N GLY A 298 -4.84 8.38 -7.19
CA GLY A 298 -3.86 7.30 -7.29
C GLY A 298 -2.42 7.73 -7.00
N LEU A 299 -2.23 8.89 -6.41
CA LEU A 299 -0.94 9.52 -6.13
C LEU A 299 -0.80 9.84 -4.64
N ARG A 300 0.35 9.50 -4.06
CA ARG A 300 0.79 10.04 -2.78
C ARG A 300 1.39 11.41 -3.01
N LEU A 301 0.94 12.38 -2.24
CA LEU A 301 1.42 13.75 -2.27
C LEU A 301 2.22 14.01 -1.00
N GLY A 302 3.48 14.36 -1.15
CA GLY A 302 4.37 14.46 -0.01
C GLY A 302 5.51 15.43 -0.20
N ASP A 303 6.46 15.29 0.68
CA ASP A 303 7.72 16.05 0.71
C ASP A 303 8.88 15.09 0.97
N HIS A 304 9.98 15.29 0.29
CA HIS A 304 11.23 14.64 0.62
C HIS A 304 12.32 15.69 0.85
N ARG A 305 12.67 15.88 2.12
CA ARG A 305 13.73 16.82 2.55
C ARG A 305 13.52 18.24 2.00
N GLY A 306 12.27 18.74 2.08
CA GLY A 306 11.89 20.08 1.67
C GLY A 306 11.56 20.22 0.18
N LEU A 307 11.54 19.13 -0.59
CA LEU A 307 11.17 19.13 -2.00
C LEU A 307 9.84 18.39 -2.16
N ARG A 308 8.88 19.03 -2.82
CA ARG A 308 7.57 18.44 -3.13
C ARG A 308 7.74 17.16 -3.93
N THR A 309 7.01 16.12 -3.53
CA THR A 309 6.98 14.83 -4.23
C THR A 309 5.56 14.42 -4.62
N VAL A 310 5.47 13.73 -5.75
CA VAL A 310 4.26 13.08 -6.26
C VAL A 310 4.68 11.69 -6.72
N GLY A 311 3.92 10.65 -6.39
CA GLY A 311 4.31 9.31 -6.81
C GLY A 311 3.48 8.22 -6.15
N HIS A 312 3.85 6.98 -6.37
CA HIS A 312 3.26 5.83 -5.69
C HIS A 312 4.21 4.65 -5.68
N ASP A 313 4.18 3.91 -4.58
CA ASP A 313 4.83 2.61 -4.44
C ASP A 313 3.90 1.47 -4.87
N GLY A 314 4.47 0.33 -5.24
CA GLY A 314 3.73 -0.86 -5.60
C GLY A 314 4.28 -2.12 -4.94
N MET A 315 3.36 -2.97 -4.45
CA MET A 315 3.69 -4.26 -3.85
C MET A 315 2.62 -5.28 -4.25
N ASP A 316 3.05 -6.36 -4.93
CA ASP A 316 2.16 -7.47 -5.26
C ASP A 316 3.01 -8.73 -5.52
N GLY A 317 2.73 -9.83 -4.82
CA GLY A 317 3.61 -11.00 -4.81
C GLY A 317 5.06 -10.61 -4.48
N GLY A 318 6.00 -11.02 -5.32
CA GLY A 318 7.41 -10.65 -5.20
C GLY A 318 7.76 -9.29 -5.83
N TYR A 319 6.85 -8.65 -6.58
CA TYR A 319 7.12 -7.35 -7.19
C TYR A 319 7.14 -6.23 -6.15
N ARG A 320 8.10 -5.33 -6.30
CA ARG A 320 8.27 -4.09 -5.52
C ARG A 320 8.61 -2.98 -6.49
N THR A 321 7.84 -1.93 -6.49
CA THR A 321 7.97 -0.86 -7.49
C THR A 321 7.82 0.52 -6.85
N GLU A 322 8.44 1.53 -7.46
CA GLU A 322 8.26 2.93 -7.08
C GLU A 322 8.35 3.80 -8.33
N ALA A 323 7.43 4.74 -8.44
CA ALA A 323 7.50 5.88 -9.35
C ALA A 323 7.48 7.14 -8.49
N LEU A 324 8.53 7.93 -8.54
CA LEU A 324 8.75 9.12 -7.72
C LEU A 324 9.06 10.31 -8.60
N LEU A 325 8.21 11.32 -8.55
CA LEU A 325 8.33 12.56 -9.28
C LEU A 325 8.63 13.72 -8.33
N PHE A 326 9.60 14.54 -8.68
CA PHE A 326 9.85 15.88 -8.15
C PHE A 326 9.39 16.90 -9.20
N PRO A 327 8.11 17.30 -9.18
CA PRO A 327 7.53 18.07 -10.29
C PRO A 327 8.19 19.44 -10.48
N ASP A 328 8.55 20.12 -9.39
CA ASP A 328 9.17 21.45 -9.45
C ASP A 328 10.64 21.39 -9.94
N GLN A 329 11.29 20.23 -9.82
CA GLN A 329 12.63 19.95 -10.32
C GLN A 329 12.61 19.20 -11.65
N ARG A 330 11.41 18.85 -12.16
CA ARG A 330 11.18 18.08 -13.38
C ARG A 330 12.03 16.80 -13.44
N LEU A 331 12.19 16.15 -12.28
CA LEU A 331 12.94 14.91 -12.11
C LEU A 331 11.98 13.76 -11.80
N ALA A 332 11.97 12.72 -12.64
CA ALA A 332 11.26 11.49 -12.39
C ALA A 332 12.24 10.32 -12.22
N ILE A 333 11.98 9.49 -11.23
CA ILE A 333 12.77 8.31 -10.87
C ILE A 333 11.83 7.12 -10.78
N VAL A 334 12.10 6.08 -11.55
CA VAL A 334 11.32 4.83 -11.57
C VAL A 334 12.22 3.67 -11.24
N ALA A 335 11.81 2.84 -10.28
CA ALA A 335 12.48 1.58 -9.95
C ALA A 335 11.45 0.45 -9.95
N LEU A 336 11.62 -0.52 -10.84
CA LEU A 336 10.75 -1.68 -11.00
C LEU A 336 11.55 -2.94 -10.64
N CYS A 337 11.20 -3.59 -9.54
CA CYS A 337 11.97 -4.69 -8.96
C CYS A 337 11.11 -5.96 -8.86
N ASN A 338 11.76 -7.13 -8.93
CA ASN A 338 11.11 -8.43 -8.91
C ASN A 338 11.48 -9.32 -7.70
N GLY A 339 12.00 -8.73 -6.64
CA GLY A 339 12.37 -9.43 -5.40
C GLY A 339 11.67 -8.84 -4.18
N SER A 340 11.08 -9.69 -3.34
CA SER A 340 10.26 -9.28 -2.18
C SER A 340 11.02 -8.52 -1.09
N THR A 341 12.35 -8.65 -1.04
CA THR A 341 13.23 -8.01 -0.04
C THR A 341 13.72 -6.63 -0.46
N LEU A 342 13.42 -6.23 -1.70
CA LEU A 342 13.81 -4.92 -2.22
C LEU A 342 12.86 -3.84 -1.70
N VAL A 343 13.39 -2.66 -1.43
CA VAL A 343 12.63 -1.48 -0.99
C VAL A 343 12.89 -0.33 -1.97
N PRO A 344 12.22 -0.33 -3.15
CA PRO A 344 12.46 0.70 -4.17
C PRO A 344 12.23 2.12 -3.67
N ALA A 345 11.30 2.31 -2.74
CA ALA A 345 11.04 3.62 -2.15
C ALA A 345 12.26 4.25 -1.46
N ASP A 346 13.08 3.44 -0.78
CA ASP A 346 14.32 3.93 -0.18
C ASP A 346 15.40 4.19 -1.25
N LEU A 347 15.46 3.31 -2.26
CA LEU A 347 16.44 3.44 -3.34
C LEU A 347 16.18 4.66 -4.21
N THR A 348 14.92 4.95 -4.58
CA THR A 348 14.58 6.14 -5.37
C THR A 348 14.85 7.43 -4.63
N ARG A 349 14.66 7.45 -3.30
CA ARG A 349 15.03 8.62 -2.46
C ARG A 349 16.54 8.83 -2.41
N LYS A 350 17.33 7.77 -2.28
CA LYS A 350 18.79 7.84 -2.36
C LYS A 350 19.26 8.30 -3.75
N VAL A 351 18.61 7.84 -4.82
CA VAL A 351 18.85 8.34 -6.18
C VAL A 351 18.52 9.85 -6.26
N ALA A 352 17.40 10.28 -5.68
CA ALA A 352 17.03 11.69 -5.63
C ALA A 352 18.10 12.53 -4.88
N GLU A 353 18.71 12.00 -3.82
CA GLU A 353 19.81 12.66 -3.11
C GLU A 353 21.06 12.83 -3.99
N VAL A 354 21.36 11.86 -4.86
CA VAL A 354 22.44 11.98 -5.86
C VAL A 354 22.16 13.13 -6.85
N TYR A 355 20.89 13.33 -7.24
CA TYR A 355 20.52 14.33 -8.24
C TYR A 355 20.22 15.72 -7.66
N LEU A 356 19.65 15.77 -6.45
CA LEU A 356 19.08 16.97 -5.85
C LEU A 356 19.66 17.30 -4.46
N GLY A 357 20.65 16.57 -3.97
CA GLY A 357 21.18 16.72 -2.61
C GLY A 357 21.52 18.15 -2.23
N ASP A 358 22.08 18.93 -3.16
CA ASP A 358 22.43 20.35 -2.98
C ASP A 358 21.19 21.26 -2.72
N ARG A 359 19.98 20.78 -3.04
CA ARG A 359 18.71 21.50 -2.89
C ARG A 359 17.89 21.01 -1.69
N MET A 360 18.29 19.90 -1.09
CA MET A 360 17.57 19.26 0.00
C MET A 360 17.94 19.85 1.35
N LYS A 361 16.96 19.96 2.24
CA LYS A 361 17.17 20.36 3.63
C LYS A 361 17.56 19.15 4.47
N THR A 362 18.39 19.35 5.49
CA THR A 362 18.62 18.33 6.50
C THR A 362 17.47 18.37 7.49
N VAL A 363 16.66 17.32 7.59
CA VAL A 363 15.38 17.37 8.34
C VAL A 363 15.19 16.17 9.28
N MET A 364 16.16 15.30 9.45
CA MET A 364 16.02 14.20 10.43
C MET A 364 16.26 14.75 11.84
N PRO A 365 15.25 14.66 12.74
CA PRO A 365 15.46 14.96 14.14
C PRO A 365 16.61 14.10 14.69
N PRO A 366 17.53 14.68 15.47
CA PRO A 366 18.64 13.92 16.03
C PRO A 366 18.11 12.81 16.94
N ALA A 367 18.77 11.66 16.89
CA ALA A 367 18.48 10.57 17.82
C ALA A 367 18.85 10.99 19.24
N VAL A 368 17.97 10.70 20.20
CA VAL A 368 18.20 10.90 21.63
C VAL A 368 18.47 9.53 22.26
N LYS A 369 19.40 9.46 23.21
CA LYS A 369 19.60 8.24 23.99
C LYS A 369 18.65 8.25 25.20
N LEU A 370 17.90 7.18 25.37
CA LEU A 370 17.09 6.91 26.55
C LEU A 370 17.65 5.71 27.31
N PRO A 371 17.68 5.75 28.65
CA PRO A 371 18.00 4.58 29.47
C PRO A 371 17.00 3.44 29.22
N GLU A 372 17.47 2.19 29.32
CA GLU A 372 16.61 1.01 29.12
C GLU A 372 15.43 0.97 30.11
N ALA A 373 15.61 1.49 31.32
CA ALA A 373 14.54 1.62 32.30
C ALA A 373 13.39 2.52 31.81
N GLU A 374 13.69 3.59 31.07
CA GLU A 374 12.67 4.45 30.46
C GLU A 374 11.98 3.79 29.27
N LEU A 375 12.69 2.98 28.50
CA LEU A 375 12.11 2.20 27.42
C LEU A 375 11.22 1.08 27.94
N SER A 376 11.60 0.44 29.05
CA SER A 376 10.87 -0.68 29.65
C SER A 376 9.46 -0.30 30.11
N VAL A 377 9.25 0.95 30.55
CA VAL A 377 7.92 1.43 30.95
C VAL A 377 6.99 1.70 29.76
N LEU A 378 7.54 1.66 28.53
CA LEU A 378 6.78 1.80 27.27
C LEU A 378 6.44 0.45 26.65
N ALA A 379 7.06 -0.63 27.13
CA ALA A 379 6.75 -1.98 26.67
C ALA A 379 5.36 -2.42 27.17
N GLY A 380 4.68 -3.24 26.39
CA GLY A 380 3.36 -3.76 26.74
C GLY A 380 2.41 -3.85 25.56
N ASN A 381 1.17 -4.15 25.87
CA ASN A 381 0.08 -4.24 24.90
C ASN A 381 -0.71 -2.94 24.87
N TYR A 382 -0.96 -2.43 23.68
CA TYR A 382 -1.75 -1.23 23.41
C TYR A 382 -2.89 -1.57 22.47
N TRP A 383 -4.08 -1.12 22.78
CA TRP A 383 -5.30 -1.36 22.01
C TRP A 383 -5.95 -0.05 21.60
N SER A 384 -6.40 0.02 20.36
CA SER A 384 -7.16 1.17 19.85
C SER A 384 -8.66 0.91 19.99
N PRO A 385 -9.40 1.72 20.77
CA PRO A 385 -10.87 1.57 20.86
C PRO A 385 -11.57 1.92 19.54
N LEU A 386 -10.95 2.72 18.68
CA LEU A 386 -11.50 3.10 17.38
C LEU A 386 -11.37 2.00 16.34
N THR A 387 -10.16 1.43 16.22
CA THR A 387 -9.84 0.47 15.14
C THR A 387 -9.87 -0.98 15.58
N ASP A 388 -9.92 -1.23 16.90
CA ASP A 388 -9.78 -2.54 17.54
C ASP A 388 -8.41 -3.22 17.26
N GLU A 389 -7.44 -2.46 16.74
CA GLU A 389 -6.07 -2.93 16.52
C GLU A 389 -5.33 -3.08 17.84
N VAL A 390 -4.41 -4.02 17.86
CA VAL A 390 -3.47 -4.23 18.97
C VAL A 390 -2.04 -4.00 18.48
N VAL A 391 -1.30 -3.19 19.23
CA VAL A 391 0.15 -3.00 19.09
C VAL A 391 0.84 -3.58 20.32
N ARG A 392 1.81 -4.45 20.09
CA ARG A 392 2.61 -5.05 21.17
C ARG A 392 4.04 -4.54 21.08
N LEU A 393 4.56 -4.00 22.18
CA LEU A 393 5.91 -3.44 22.27
C LEU A 393 6.73 -4.21 23.29
N GLU A 394 7.99 -4.43 22.93
CA GLU A 394 8.99 -5.07 23.80
C GLU A 394 10.31 -4.28 23.78
N VAL A 395 11.10 -4.40 24.84
CA VAL A 395 12.50 -3.99 24.81
C VAL A 395 13.35 -5.22 24.51
N LYS A 396 14.12 -5.14 23.45
CA LYS A 396 15.01 -6.19 23.00
C LYS A 396 16.32 -5.58 22.50
N ASP A 397 17.45 -6.14 22.93
CA ASP A 397 18.81 -5.64 22.62
C ASP A 397 18.96 -4.13 22.96
N GLY A 398 18.42 -3.68 24.12
CA GLY A 398 18.47 -2.30 24.58
C GLY A 398 17.63 -1.30 23.76
N ALA A 399 16.75 -1.76 22.89
CA ALA A 399 15.90 -0.91 22.05
C ALA A 399 14.42 -1.30 22.13
N LEU A 400 13.53 -0.31 22.06
CA LEU A 400 12.10 -0.54 21.91
C LEU A 400 11.81 -1.07 20.50
N ARG A 401 10.97 -2.10 20.40
CA ARG A 401 10.55 -2.71 19.14
C ARG A 401 9.08 -3.09 19.18
N GLN A 402 8.47 -3.20 18.02
CA GLN A 402 7.19 -3.90 17.92
C GLN A 402 7.46 -5.41 17.88
N VAL A 403 6.73 -6.18 18.68
CA VAL A 403 6.86 -7.65 18.75
C VAL A 403 6.74 -8.27 17.35
N GLY A 404 7.73 -9.09 16.98
CA GLY A 404 7.80 -9.71 15.66
C GLY A 404 8.32 -8.83 14.53
N VAL A 405 8.70 -7.56 14.81
CA VAL A 405 9.27 -6.63 13.82
C VAL A 405 10.73 -6.34 14.18
N PRO A 406 11.70 -6.61 13.29
CA PRO A 406 13.12 -6.45 13.61
C PRO A 406 13.56 -4.98 13.75
N THR A 407 12.81 -4.03 13.19
CA THR A 407 13.15 -2.62 13.19
C THR A 407 13.07 -2.03 14.60
N ALA A 408 14.18 -1.48 15.10
CA ALA A 408 14.22 -0.76 16.37
C ALA A 408 13.60 0.63 16.22
N PHE A 409 12.94 1.10 17.28
CA PHE A 409 12.51 2.48 17.39
C PHE A 409 13.66 3.39 17.84
N VAL A 410 13.85 4.48 17.13
CA VAL A 410 14.83 5.53 17.46
C VAL A 410 14.12 6.65 18.22
N PRO A 411 14.46 6.92 19.48
CA PRO A 411 13.91 8.06 20.21
C PRO A 411 14.35 9.37 19.54
N ILE A 412 13.43 10.34 19.42
CA ILE A 412 13.68 11.66 18.79
C ILE A 412 13.27 12.84 19.69
N GLY A 413 13.05 12.58 20.98
CA GLY A 413 12.68 13.58 21.98
C GLY A 413 11.15 13.69 22.19
N ASP A 414 10.75 14.34 23.28
CA ASP A 414 9.34 14.62 23.63
C ASP A 414 8.39 13.42 23.56
N GLY A 415 8.85 12.26 24.03
CA GLY A 415 8.09 11.01 23.96
C GLY A 415 7.87 10.47 22.56
N ALA A 416 8.53 11.05 21.56
CA ALA A 416 8.41 10.64 20.17
C ALA A 416 9.53 9.68 19.75
N PHE A 417 9.15 8.74 18.89
CA PHE A 417 10.00 7.69 18.33
C PHE A 417 9.75 7.57 16.82
N ARG A 418 10.75 7.16 16.08
CA ARG A 418 10.60 6.75 14.67
C ARG A 418 11.07 5.31 14.47
N PRO A 419 10.37 4.49 13.68
CA PRO A 419 10.86 3.15 13.32
C PRO A 419 12.04 3.28 12.35
N GLY A 420 13.25 2.93 12.78
CA GLY A 420 14.47 3.01 11.96
C GLY A 420 14.67 4.38 11.33
N GLU A 421 14.85 4.44 10.02
CA GLU A 421 14.99 5.67 9.22
C GLU A 421 13.65 6.21 8.67
N SER A 422 12.53 5.68 9.12
CA SER A 422 11.20 6.11 8.69
C SER A 422 10.87 7.52 9.18
N MET A 423 10.06 8.25 8.40
CA MET A 423 9.46 9.53 8.82
C MET A 423 8.16 9.33 9.63
N HIS A 424 7.72 8.09 9.86
CA HIS A 424 6.59 7.80 10.71
C HIS A 424 6.92 8.16 12.16
N VAL A 425 5.96 8.74 12.87
CA VAL A 425 6.15 9.16 14.25
C VAL A 425 5.21 8.38 15.17
N TRP A 426 5.79 7.77 16.18
CA TRP A 426 5.11 7.12 17.28
C TRP A 426 5.34 7.96 18.52
N ARG A 427 4.28 8.42 19.18
CA ARG A 427 4.39 9.32 20.31
C ARG A 427 3.68 8.75 21.53
N PHE A 428 4.38 8.67 22.62
CA PHE A 428 3.79 8.36 23.93
C PHE A 428 3.41 9.66 24.65
N SER A 429 2.22 9.67 25.27
CA SER A 429 1.81 10.79 26.13
C SER A 429 2.75 10.92 27.32
N ALA A 430 2.88 12.14 27.87
CA ALA A 430 3.55 12.35 29.15
C ALA A 430 2.84 11.54 30.26
N PRO A 431 3.58 11.04 31.27
CA PRO A 431 2.95 10.41 32.41
C PRO A 431 2.13 11.45 33.19
N THR A 432 0.85 11.11 33.41
CA THR A 432 -0.05 11.94 34.24
C THR A 432 -0.54 11.09 35.39
N ALA A 433 -0.56 11.66 36.61
CA ALA A 433 -1.04 10.95 37.80
C ALA A 433 -2.47 10.42 37.58
N GLY A 434 -2.65 9.11 37.71
CA GLY A 434 -3.94 8.44 37.56
C GLY A 434 -4.38 8.13 36.12
N SER A 435 -3.60 8.53 35.11
CA SER A 435 -3.90 8.21 33.69
C SER A 435 -2.76 7.38 33.08
N PRO A 436 -3.07 6.25 32.44
CA PRO A 436 -2.07 5.45 31.76
C PRO A 436 -1.52 6.23 30.56
N ARG A 437 -0.24 5.99 30.19
CA ARG A 437 0.35 6.55 28.98
C ARG A 437 -0.37 6.00 27.75
N THR A 438 -0.76 6.88 26.86
CA THR A 438 -1.31 6.51 25.55
C THR A 438 -0.21 6.51 24.49
N LEU A 439 -0.46 5.78 23.41
CA LEU A 439 0.40 5.74 22.23
C LEU A 439 -0.38 6.29 21.04
N SER A 440 0.16 7.30 20.38
CA SER A 440 -0.37 7.85 19.12
C SER A 440 0.58 7.54 17.97
N ILE A 441 0.08 6.93 16.92
CA ILE A 441 0.86 6.53 15.75
C ILE A 441 0.44 7.40 14.55
N LYS A 442 1.39 8.16 14.00
CA LYS A 442 1.27 8.83 12.72
C LYS A 442 2.15 8.11 11.71
N ASP A 443 1.52 7.47 10.75
CA ASP A 443 2.20 6.85 9.63
C ASP A 443 2.16 7.77 8.37
N ALA A 444 2.06 7.20 7.18
CA ALA A 444 2.00 7.97 5.92
C ALA A 444 0.72 8.82 5.77
N TRP A 445 -0.25 8.68 6.68
CA TRP A 445 -1.53 9.40 6.63
C TRP A 445 -1.55 10.57 7.61
N PRO A 446 -2.36 11.60 7.37
CA PRO A 446 -2.37 12.81 8.20
C PRO A 446 -2.93 12.58 9.60
N THR A 447 -3.78 11.56 9.76
CA THR A 447 -4.47 11.27 11.02
C THR A 447 -3.61 10.40 11.94
N PHE A 448 -3.63 10.71 13.24
CA PHE A 448 -3.08 9.86 14.27
C PHE A 448 -4.05 8.71 14.58
N ARG A 449 -3.51 7.55 14.88
CA ARG A 449 -4.25 6.44 15.47
C ARG A 449 -3.83 6.32 16.93
N ASP A 450 -4.83 6.40 17.84
CA ASP A 450 -4.59 6.40 19.26
C ASP A 450 -4.85 5.03 19.87
N PHE A 451 -3.98 4.67 20.81
CA PHE A 451 -3.98 3.40 21.49
C PHE A 451 -3.86 3.63 23.00
N THR A 452 -4.60 2.86 23.78
CA THR A 452 -4.53 2.85 25.24
C THR A 452 -3.85 1.58 25.71
N PRO A 453 -3.08 1.60 26.82
CA PRO A 453 -2.53 0.39 27.40
C PRO A 453 -3.63 -0.59 27.80
N VAL A 454 -3.41 -1.87 27.55
CA VAL A 454 -4.29 -2.92 28.03
C VAL A 454 -3.91 -3.28 29.46
N THR A 455 -4.76 -2.92 30.40
CA THR A 455 -4.57 -3.19 31.85
C THR A 455 -5.34 -4.43 32.32
N ALA A 456 -6.27 -4.96 31.51
CA ALA A 456 -7.01 -6.16 31.85
C ALA A 456 -6.06 -7.36 32.00
N PRO A 457 -6.25 -8.20 33.03
CA PRO A 457 -5.41 -9.36 33.26
C PRO A 457 -5.52 -10.37 32.09
N LEU A 458 -4.46 -11.12 31.87
CA LEU A 458 -4.49 -12.22 30.91
C LEU A 458 -5.47 -13.32 31.43
N PRO A 459 -6.25 -13.94 30.53
CA PRO A 459 -7.14 -15.01 30.91
C PRO A 459 -6.34 -16.21 31.43
N VAL A 460 -6.75 -16.77 32.55
CA VAL A 460 -6.16 -18.02 33.06
C VAL A 460 -6.60 -19.21 32.21
N THR A 461 -5.79 -20.27 32.18
CA THR A 461 -6.01 -21.44 31.31
C THR A 461 -7.40 -22.06 31.48
N SER A 462 -7.94 -22.08 32.69
CA SER A 462 -9.29 -22.62 32.97
C SER A 462 -10.42 -21.84 32.29
N VAL A 463 -10.21 -20.54 32.00
CA VAL A 463 -11.19 -19.69 31.32
C VAL A 463 -11.11 -19.87 29.80
N LEU A 464 -9.96 -20.31 29.25
CA LEU A 464 -9.78 -20.44 27.81
C LEU A 464 -10.79 -21.41 27.16
N ALA A 465 -11.22 -22.44 27.89
CA ALA A 465 -12.23 -23.38 27.40
C ALA A 465 -13.59 -22.72 27.11
N THR A 466 -13.91 -21.59 27.75
CA THR A 466 -15.17 -20.87 27.52
C THR A 466 -15.24 -20.22 26.14
N PHE A 467 -14.09 -19.91 25.55
CA PHE A 467 -13.97 -19.34 24.21
C PHE A 467 -14.00 -20.40 23.10
N ALA A 468 -13.76 -21.67 23.43
CA ALA A 468 -13.78 -22.74 22.44
C ALA A 468 -15.19 -22.93 21.87
N GLY A 469 -15.27 -23.19 20.55
CA GLY A 469 -16.53 -23.37 19.85
C GLY A 469 -16.45 -23.10 18.36
N LEU A 470 -17.60 -23.14 17.72
CA LEU A 470 -17.79 -22.79 16.32
C LEU A 470 -18.39 -21.39 16.23
N TYR A 471 -17.88 -20.59 15.31
CA TYR A 471 -18.30 -19.21 15.08
C TYR A 471 -18.54 -18.98 13.59
N ARG A 472 -19.71 -18.47 13.22
CA ARG A 472 -20.13 -18.26 11.83
C ARG A 472 -20.18 -16.79 11.48
N SER A 473 -19.51 -16.41 10.40
CA SER A 473 -19.69 -15.12 9.76
C SER A 473 -20.42 -15.30 8.44
N ASP A 474 -21.64 -14.79 8.35
CA ASP A 474 -22.41 -14.80 7.09
C ASP A 474 -21.85 -13.79 6.08
N GLU A 475 -21.17 -12.74 6.55
CA GLU A 475 -20.59 -11.70 5.70
C GLU A 475 -19.51 -12.28 4.75
N VAL A 476 -18.69 -13.18 5.25
CA VAL A 476 -17.64 -13.85 4.47
C VAL A 476 -17.95 -15.35 4.24
N ASP A 477 -19.14 -15.79 4.61
CA ASP A 477 -19.60 -17.17 4.43
C ASP A 477 -18.64 -18.23 5.01
N ALA A 478 -18.08 -17.97 6.19
CA ALA A 478 -17.05 -18.81 6.79
C ALA A 478 -17.39 -19.20 8.22
N THR A 479 -17.04 -20.44 8.59
CA THR A 479 -17.10 -20.95 9.95
C THR A 479 -15.69 -21.06 10.52
N TYR A 480 -15.49 -20.45 11.67
CA TYR A 480 -14.24 -20.45 12.43
C TYR A 480 -14.34 -21.47 13.56
N THR A 481 -13.34 -22.32 13.70
CA THR A 481 -13.22 -23.24 14.83
C THR A 481 -12.20 -22.68 15.80
N VAL A 482 -12.60 -22.44 17.04
CA VAL A 482 -11.71 -22.03 18.13
C VAL A 482 -11.57 -23.19 19.11
N ARG A 483 -10.35 -23.54 19.47
CA ARG A 483 -10.05 -24.58 20.44
C ARG A 483 -8.90 -24.19 21.36
N VAL A 484 -8.76 -24.89 22.46
CA VAL A 484 -7.57 -24.80 23.31
C VAL A 484 -6.52 -25.78 22.79
N ALA A 485 -5.31 -25.29 22.56
CA ALA A 485 -4.14 -26.05 22.13
C ALA A 485 -2.92 -25.58 22.93
N ASP A 486 -2.23 -26.50 23.59
CA ASP A 486 -1.00 -26.24 24.37
C ASP A 486 -1.10 -25.03 25.32
N GLY A 487 -2.26 -24.91 26.01
CA GLY A 487 -2.53 -23.84 26.96
C GLY A 487 -2.82 -22.46 26.34
N LYS A 488 -3.01 -22.38 25.04
CA LYS A 488 -3.41 -21.18 24.28
C LYS A 488 -4.69 -21.43 23.48
N LEU A 489 -5.32 -20.36 23.01
CA LEU A 489 -6.35 -20.48 21.98
C LEU A 489 -5.71 -20.64 20.61
N ALA A 490 -6.34 -21.41 19.77
CA ALA A 490 -6.03 -21.54 18.37
C ALA A 490 -7.32 -21.40 17.54
N ILE A 491 -7.23 -20.75 16.40
CA ILE A 491 -8.34 -20.49 15.49
C ILE A 491 -8.03 -21.04 14.10
N ARG A 492 -9.01 -21.72 13.51
CA ARG A 492 -8.96 -22.25 12.15
C ARG A 492 -10.19 -21.81 11.37
N TRP A 493 -10.03 -21.55 10.08
CA TRP A 493 -11.13 -21.26 9.14
C TRP A 493 -10.91 -21.97 7.79
N PRO A 494 -11.86 -21.98 6.87
CA PRO A 494 -11.80 -22.82 5.66
C PRO A 494 -10.48 -22.66 4.90
N ARG A 495 -9.90 -23.80 4.47
CA ARG A 495 -8.68 -23.86 3.64
C ARG A 495 -7.43 -23.17 4.23
N ARG A 496 -7.43 -22.88 5.52
CA ARG A 496 -6.29 -22.23 6.21
C ARG A 496 -5.78 -23.13 7.33
N ASP A 497 -4.48 -23.01 7.58
CA ASP A 497 -3.86 -23.63 8.74
C ASP A 497 -4.31 -22.95 10.02
N GLU A 498 -4.21 -23.69 11.10
CA GLU A 498 -4.54 -23.19 12.43
C GLU A 498 -3.56 -22.09 12.85
N VAL A 499 -4.09 -21.04 13.43
CA VAL A 499 -3.33 -19.90 13.94
C VAL A 499 -3.46 -19.83 15.46
N VAL A 500 -2.31 -19.83 16.15
CA VAL A 500 -2.27 -19.60 17.60
C VAL A 500 -2.59 -18.15 17.89
N LEU A 501 -3.42 -17.94 18.91
CA LEU A 501 -3.84 -16.64 19.40
C LEU A 501 -3.12 -16.34 20.73
N ASP A 502 -2.32 -15.29 20.74
CA ASP A 502 -1.72 -14.77 21.97
C ASP A 502 -2.71 -13.89 22.71
N ALA A 503 -2.90 -14.15 24.00
CA ALA A 503 -3.75 -13.34 24.85
C ALA A 503 -3.16 -11.94 25.05
N VAL A 504 -4.02 -10.91 24.94
CA VAL A 504 -3.65 -9.51 25.12
C VAL A 504 -4.15 -8.98 26.46
N GLY A 505 -5.33 -9.44 26.89
CA GLY A 505 -5.97 -9.09 28.16
C GLY A 505 -7.50 -9.14 28.04
N GLY A 506 -8.17 -9.65 29.08
CA GLY A 506 -9.61 -9.89 29.06
C GLY A 506 -10.01 -10.84 27.93
N ASP A 507 -10.97 -10.45 27.12
CA ASP A 507 -11.51 -11.25 25.99
C ASP A 507 -10.77 -10.97 24.67
N ARG A 508 -9.58 -10.32 24.69
CA ARG A 508 -8.81 -9.93 23.49
C ARG A 508 -7.60 -10.80 23.28
N PHE A 509 -7.44 -11.19 22.02
CA PHE A 509 -6.34 -12.03 21.53
C PHE A 509 -5.80 -11.45 20.23
N VAL A 510 -4.60 -11.87 19.81
CA VAL A 510 -3.99 -11.47 18.56
C VAL A 510 -3.31 -12.65 17.88
N GLY A 511 -3.45 -12.73 16.57
CA GLY A 511 -2.78 -13.72 15.71
C GLY A 511 -2.47 -13.13 14.33
N SER A 512 -2.04 -13.96 13.39
CA SER A 512 -1.72 -13.50 12.01
C SER A 512 -2.93 -12.97 11.23
N LEU A 513 -4.17 -13.27 11.66
CA LEU A 513 -5.41 -12.74 11.07
C LEU A 513 -5.76 -11.34 11.61
N GLY A 514 -5.10 -10.89 12.67
CA GLY A 514 -5.37 -9.61 13.36
C GLY A 514 -5.78 -9.80 14.81
N ALA A 515 -6.46 -8.80 15.36
CA ALA A 515 -7.06 -8.86 16.68
C ALA A 515 -8.37 -9.68 16.63
N VAL A 516 -8.53 -10.57 17.60
CA VAL A 516 -9.76 -11.36 17.83
C VAL A 516 -10.30 -10.97 19.19
N THR A 517 -11.47 -10.36 19.22
CA THR A 517 -12.14 -9.94 20.46
C THR A 517 -13.42 -10.75 20.61
N PHE A 518 -13.52 -11.56 21.68
CA PHE A 518 -14.75 -12.28 21.98
C PHE A 518 -15.79 -11.35 22.59
N THR A 519 -17.02 -11.55 22.20
CA THR A 519 -18.17 -10.78 22.69
C THR A 519 -19.01 -11.62 23.64
N ARG A 520 -19.70 -10.93 24.55
CA ARG A 520 -20.55 -11.59 25.55
C ARG A 520 -22.00 -11.12 25.43
N ALA A 521 -22.90 -12.07 25.55
CA ALA A 521 -24.31 -11.80 25.77
C ALA A 521 -24.53 -11.10 27.12
N ALA A 522 -25.70 -10.53 27.32
CA ALA A 522 -26.10 -9.93 28.61
C ALA A 522 -26.02 -10.92 29.81
N SER A 523 -26.14 -12.21 29.56
CA SER A 523 -25.97 -13.30 30.53
C SER A 523 -24.50 -13.54 30.93
N GLY A 524 -23.53 -12.87 30.29
CA GLY A 524 -22.09 -13.05 30.53
C GLY A 524 -21.43 -14.17 29.71
N GLY A 525 -22.21 -15.03 29.06
CA GLY A 525 -21.69 -16.10 28.18
C GLY A 525 -21.14 -15.54 26.87
N ILE A 526 -20.15 -16.24 26.26
CA ILE A 526 -19.62 -15.86 24.94
C ILE A 526 -20.70 -16.10 23.88
N ASP A 527 -21.07 -15.06 23.13
CA ASP A 527 -22.07 -15.11 22.04
C ASP A 527 -21.44 -14.93 20.64
N GLY A 528 -20.18 -14.55 20.55
CA GLY A 528 -19.52 -14.37 19.28
C GLY A 528 -18.09 -13.89 19.41
N LEU A 529 -17.52 -13.51 18.28
CA LEU A 529 -16.23 -12.82 18.20
C LEU A 529 -16.24 -11.78 17.09
N THR A 530 -15.33 -10.84 17.17
CA THR A 530 -15.00 -9.92 16.08
C THR A 530 -13.54 -10.10 15.67
N ILE A 531 -13.26 -9.94 14.38
CA ILE A 531 -11.92 -9.93 13.83
C ILE A 531 -11.63 -8.55 13.28
N SER A 532 -10.48 -7.99 13.67
CA SER A 532 -10.07 -6.64 13.26
C SER A 532 -8.60 -6.60 12.87
N ASN A 533 -8.31 -5.83 11.82
CA ASN A 533 -6.97 -5.40 11.44
C ASN A 533 -7.04 -3.99 10.83
N ARG A 534 -5.91 -3.45 10.41
CA ARG A 534 -5.82 -2.07 9.90
C ARG A 534 -6.83 -1.73 8.78
N ARG A 535 -7.22 -2.71 7.95
CA ARG A 535 -8.07 -2.50 6.76
C ARG A 535 -9.43 -3.16 6.85
N LEU A 536 -9.69 -3.83 7.95
CA LEU A 536 -10.96 -4.51 8.21
C LEU A 536 -11.23 -4.44 9.71
N ARG A 537 -12.36 -3.85 10.10
CA ARG A 537 -12.72 -3.64 11.50
C ARG A 537 -13.97 -4.42 11.86
N ARG A 538 -13.91 -5.12 12.99
CA ARG A 538 -15.04 -5.77 13.66
C ARG A 538 -15.90 -6.64 12.74
N LEU A 539 -15.24 -7.47 11.90
CA LEU A 539 -15.97 -8.53 11.20
C LEU A 539 -16.58 -9.46 12.24
N ARG A 540 -17.89 -9.52 12.28
CA ARG A 540 -18.64 -10.31 13.26
C ARG A 540 -18.70 -11.77 12.85
N ALA A 541 -18.49 -12.68 13.83
CA ALA A 541 -18.84 -14.09 13.73
C ALA A 541 -19.64 -14.48 15.00
N GLU A 542 -20.82 -15.04 14.80
CA GLU A 542 -21.73 -15.45 15.85
C GLU A 542 -21.40 -16.86 16.32
N ARG A 543 -21.49 -17.12 17.62
CA ARG A 543 -21.26 -18.45 18.18
C ARG A 543 -22.43 -19.35 17.80
N LEU A 544 -22.12 -20.49 17.15
CA LEU A 544 -23.11 -21.48 16.83
C LEU A 544 -23.52 -22.29 18.10
N GLY A 545 -24.82 -22.50 18.27
CA GLY A 545 -25.33 -23.45 19.28
C GLY A 545 -24.93 -24.89 18.95
N VAL A 546 -25.00 -25.78 19.94
CA VAL A 546 -24.64 -27.21 19.78
C VAL A 546 -25.51 -27.87 18.71
N ALA A 547 -26.71 -27.37 18.46
CA ALA A 547 -27.64 -27.87 17.44
C ALA A 547 -27.35 -27.36 16.01
N GLU A 548 -26.55 -26.32 15.88
CA GLU A 548 -26.25 -25.63 14.60
C GLU A 548 -24.90 -26.03 14.00
N ALA A 549 -24.15 -26.91 14.66
CA ALA A 549 -22.88 -27.38 14.12
C ALA A 549 -23.12 -28.06 12.76
N PRO A 550 -22.53 -27.60 11.66
CA PRO A 550 -22.72 -28.22 10.36
C PRO A 550 -22.29 -29.67 10.44
N LYS A 551 -23.18 -30.61 10.02
CA LYS A 551 -22.78 -31.99 9.76
C LYS A 551 -21.61 -31.92 8.80
N ALA A 552 -20.50 -32.56 9.15
CA ALA A 552 -19.31 -32.61 8.30
C ALA A 552 -19.73 -32.99 6.88
N THR A 553 -19.80 -32.04 5.99
CA THR A 553 -19.96 -32.32 4.56
C THR A 553 -18.69 -33.03 4.13
N ALA A 554 -18.89 -34.28 3.69
CA ALA A 554 -17.85 -35.09 3.10
C ALA A 554 -17.08 -34.22 2.09
N THR A 555 -15.76 -34.19 2.22
CA THR A 555 -14.83 -33.58 1.28
C THR A 555 -15.20 -34.05 -0.11
N VAL A 556 -15.82 -33.16 -0.90
CA VAL A 556 -15.83 -33.33 -2.36
C VAL A 556 -14.40 -33.05 -2.79
N ASP A 557 -13.71 -34.09 -3.19
CA ASP A 557 -12.40 -34.06 -3.81
C ASP A 557 -12.52 -33.26 -5.13
N PRO A 558 -11.89 -32.10 -5.27
CA PRO A 558 -11.89 -31.40 -6.54
C PRO A 558 -10.80 -32.01 -7.42
N ARG A 559 -11.23 -32.83 -8.37
CA ARG A 559 -10.39 -33.15 -9.54
C ARG A 559 -10.16 -31.95 -10.41
#